data_e4f7b0867337b7ca63cbed7ccde7545c
#
_entry.id   e4f7b0867337b7ca63cbed7ccde7545c
#
_cell.length_a   1.000
_cell.length_b   1.000
_cell.length_c   1.000
_cell.angle_alpha   90.00
_cell.angle_beta   90.00
_cell.angle_gamma   90.00
#
_symmetry.space_group_name_H-M   'P 1'
#
loop_
_entity.id
_entity.type
_entity.pdbx_description
1 polymer ?
#
loop_
_entity_poly.entity_id
_entity_poly.type
_entity_poly.pdbx_seq_one_letter_code
_entity_poly.pdbx_strand_id
1 'polypeptide(L)'
;DDTEATNEIIHTFIKETRKKQERLRQALEEKDMPSATAIAHQLLPLFQMLKAERCIDDLLWLEERREETVFPTEAEARIRLILIETGRMIEEAEKIEA
;
A
#
# COMPACT_ATOMS: atom_id res chain seq x y z
N ASP A 1 -14.95 -2.79 25.45
CA ASP A 1 -13.71 -2.68 26.20
C ASP A 1 -12.52 -2.40 25.27
N ASP A 2 -11.33 -2.26 25.81
CA ASP A 2 -10.15 -1.93 25.03
C ASP A 2 -9.82 -2.99 23.99
N THR A 3 -10.11 -4.26 24.28
CA THR A 3 -9.86 -5.36 23.34
C THR A 3 -10.76 -5.23 22.11
N GLU A 4 -12.03 -4.93 22.31
CA GLU A 4 -12.98 -4.74 21.21
C GLU A 4 -12.59 -3.54 20.35
N ALA A 5 -12.23 -2.43 20.98
CA ALA A 5 -11.79 -1.23 20.26
C ALA A 5 -10.53 -1.51 19.44
N THR A 6 -9.57 -2.25 20.01
CA THR A 6 -8.34 -2.63 19.31
C THR A 6 -8.65 -3.53 18.12
N ASN A 7 -9.53 -4.52 18.29
CA ASN A 7 -9.91 -5.42 17.21
C ASN A 7 -10.61 -4.68 16.08
N GLU A 8 -11.44 -3.69 16.40
CA GLU A 8 -12.10 -2.87 15.37
C GLU A 8 -11.09 -2.05 14.57
N ILE A 9 -10.09 -1.48 15.24
CA ILE A 9 -9.03 -0.71 14.58
C ILE A 9 -8.25 -1.62 13.65
N ILE A 10 -7.84 -2.81 14.12
CA ILE A 10 -7.08 -3.77 13.32
C ILE A 10 -7.91 -4.25 12.13
N HIS A 11 -9.18 -4.55 12.36
CA HIS A 11 -10.09 -4.99 11.30
C HIS A 11 -10.22 -3.92 10.21
N THR A 12 -10.40 -2.67 10.61
CA THR A 12 -10.50 -1.54 9.69
C THR A 12 -9.20 -1.37 8.91
N PHE A 13 -8.06 -1.48 9.58
CA PHE A 13 -6.74 -1.41 8.94
C PHE A 13 -6.62 -2.48 7.85
N ILE A 14 -6.96 -3.73 8.16
CA ILE A 14 -6.88 -4.83 7.21
C ILE A 14 -7.77 -4.56 6.00
N LYS A 15 -9.01 -4.17 6.26
CA LYS A 15 -9.99 -3.89 5.21
C LYS A 15 -9.53 -2.78 4.28
N GLU A 16 -9.08 -1.67 4.84
CA GLU A 16 -8.64 -0.51 4.04
C GLU A 16 -7.35 -0.81 3.28
N THR A 17 -6.42 -1.53 3.89
CA THR A 17 -5.18 -1.91 3.24
C THR A 17 -5.42 -2.86 2.08
N ARG A 18 -6.35 -3.82 2.24
CA ARG A 18 -6.73 -4.72 1.15
C ARG A 18 -7.32 -3.97 -0.04
N LYS A 19 -8.15 -2.96 0.22
CA LYS A 19 -8.72 -2.13 -0.83
C LYS A 19 -7.62 -1.41 -1.62
N LYS A 20 -6.66 -0.84 -0.91
CA LYS A 20 -5.54 -0.14 -1.55
C LYS A 20 -4.67 -1.11 -2.33
N GLN A 21 -4.42 -2.29 -1.77
CA GLN A 21 -3.65 -3.34 -2.43
C GLN A 21 -4.31 -3.73 -3.76
N GLU A 22 -5.63 -3.94 -3.75
CA GLU A 22 -6.35 -4.33 -4.94
C GLU A 22 -6.36 -3.22 -6.00
N ARG A 23 -6.53 -1.97 -5.56
CA ARG A 23 -6.47 -0.82 -6.48
C ARG A 23 -5.08 -0.69 -7.11
N LEU A 24 -4.04 -0.95 -6.33
CA LEU A 24 -2.68 -0.88 -6.84
C LEU A 24 -2.41 -2.01 -7.84
N ARG A 25 -2.91 -3.20 -7.56
CA ARG A 25 -2.81 -4.35 -8.48
C ARG A 25 -3.50 -4.03 -9.80
N GLN A 26 -4.68 -3.45 -9.73
CA GLN A 26 -5.43 -3.05 -10.92
C GLN A 26 -4.68 -1.97 -11.71
N ALA A 27 -4.10 -0.99 -11.02
CA ALA A 27 -3.30 0.06 -11.66
C ALA A 27 -2.09 -0.56 -12.39
N LEU A 28 -1.48 -1.59 -11.81
CA LEU A 28 -0.38 -2.31 -12.46
C LEU A 28 -0.85 -3.02 -13.72
N GLU A 29 -1.97 -3.73 -13.65
CA GLU A 29 -2.52 -4.47 -14.79
C GLU A 29 -2.88 -3.54 -15.94
N GLU A 30 -3.45 -2.40 -15.62
CA GLU A 30 -3.87 -1.40 -16.60
C GLU A 30 -2.76 -0.44 -17.01
N LYS A 31 -1.62 -0.51 -16.36
CA LYS A 31 -0.49 0.41 -16.53
C LYS A 31 -0.95 1.86 -16.36
N ASP A 32 -1.76 2.07 -15.32
CA ASP A 32 -2.37 3.35 -14.98
C ASP A 32 -1.49 4.10 -13.97
N MET A 33 -0.59 4.91 -14.48
CA MET A 33 0.35 5.65 -13.63
C MET A 33 -0.35 6.62 -12.67
N PRO A 34 -1.32 7.43 -13.12
CA PRO A 34 -2.04 8.32 -12.20
C PRO A 34 -2.68 7.60 -11.00
N SER A 35 -3.32 6.44 -11.25
CA SER A 35 -3.91 5.66 -10.16
C SER A 35 -2.86 5.10 -9.23
N ALA A 36 -1.75 4.58 -9.78
CA ALA A 36 -0.68 4.03 -8.98
C ALA A 36 -0.06 5.10 -8.07
N THR A 37 0.19 6.29 -8.58
CA THR A 37 0.77 7.38 -7.79
C THR A 37 -0.19 7.88 -6.71
N ALA A 38 -1.49 7.92 -7.00
CA ALA A 38 -2.50 8.32 -6.01
C ALA A 38 -2.54 7.33 -4.84
N ILE A 39 -2.48 6.03 -5.14
CA ILE A 39 -2.47 5.00 -4.10
C ILE A 39 -1.16 5.05 -3.31
N ALA A 40 -0.03 5.26 -3.97
CA ALA A 40 1.26 5.41 -3.30
C ALA A 40 1.23 6.57 -2.30
N HIS A 41 0.61 7.69 -2.67
CA HIS A 41 0.44 8.83 -1.78
C HIS A 41 -0.36 8.45 -0.53
N GLN A 42 -1.40 7.64 -0.68
CA GLN A 42 -2.23 7.19 0.44
C GLN A 42 -1.50 6.18 1.33
N LEU A 43 -0.63 5.35 0.75
CA LEU A 43 0.10 4.33 1.50
C LEU A 43 1.32 4.88 2.24
N LEU A 44 1.92 5.95 1.74
CA LEU A 44 3.15 6.48 2.30
C LEU A 44 3.04 6.83 3.80
N PRO A 45 2.03 7.61 4.24
CA PRO A 45 1.89 7.91 5.67
C PRO A 45 1.70 6.65 6.52
N LEU A 46 0.98 5.66 5.99
CA LEU A 46 0.74 4.41 6.69
C LEU A 46 2.04 3.64 6.90
N PHE A 47 2.86 3.54 5.87
CA PHE A 47 4.15 2.85 5.96
C PHE A 47 5.09 3.57 6.92
N GLN A 48 5.09 4.91 6.88
CA GLN A 48 5.91 5.71 7.80
C GLN A 48 5.47 5.52 9.25
N MET A 49 4.17 5.53 9.51
CA MET A 49 3.61 5.35 10.85
C MET A 49 3.94 3.98 11.43
N LEU A 50 3.91 2.94 10.61
CA LEU A 50 4.19 1.57 11.02
C LEU A 50 5.68 1.23 10.96
N LYS A 51 6.52 2.20 10.57
CA LYS A 51 7.96 2.01 10.41
C LYS A 51 8.29 0.87 9.44
N ALA A 52 7.44 0.68 8.44
CA ALA A 52 7.64 -0.30 7.39
C ALA A 52 8.55 0.31 6.31
N GLU A 53 9.83 0.42 6.62
CA GLU A 53 10.79 1.18 5.81
C GLU A 53 11.13 0.57 4.46
N ARG A 54 10.88 -0.73 4.27
CA ARG A 54 11.29 -1.46 3.07
C ARG A 54 10.85 -0.83 1.75
N CYS A 55 9.63 -0.32 1.70
CA CYS A 55 9.06 0.18 0.46
C CYS A 55 8.82 1.68 0.46
N ILE A 56 9.34 2.40 1.45
CA ILE A 56 9.18 3.86 1.49
C ILE A 56 9.82 4.50 0.26
N ASP A 57 11.01 4.05 -0.13
CA ASP A 57 11.68 4.57 -1.33
C ASP A 57 10.86 4.30 -2.59
N ASP A 58 10.22 3.14 -2.67
CA ASP A 58 9.38 2.78 -3.81
C ASP A 58 8.14 3.67 -3.88
N LEU A 59 7.53 3.94 -2.72
CA LEU A 59 6.37 4.83 -2.63
C LEU A 59 6.73 6.26 -3.00
N LEU A 60 7.87 6.74 -2.50
CA LEU A 60 8.36 8.08 -2.84
C LEU A 60 8.67 8.20 -4.32
N TRP A 61 9.27 7.18 -4.90
CA TRP A 61 9.58 7.16 -6.33
C TRP A 61 8.31 7.31 -7.16
N LEU A 62 7.24 6.59 -6.79
CA LEU A 62 5.96 6.70 -7.47
C LEU A 62 5.35 8.09 -7.27
N GLU A 63 5.34 8.58 -6.04
CA GLU A 63 4.74 9.88 -5.73
C GLU A 63 5.40 11.03 -6.48
N GLU A 64 6.72 10.96 -6.67
CA GLU A 64 7.46 11.97 -7.43
C GLU A 64 7.02 12.03 -8.90
N ARG A 65 6.40 10.97 -9.41
CA ARG A 65 5.97 10.85 -10.79
C ARG A 65 4.47 11.04 -10.99
N ARG A 66 3.82 11.70 -10.05
CA ARG A 66 2.36 11.89 -10.09
C ARG A 66 1.85 12.66 -11.31
N GLU A 67 2.72 13.43 -11.96
CA GLU A 67 2.36 14.17 -13.17
C GLU A 67 2.56 13.35 -14.45
N GLU A 68 3.17 12.18 -14.35
CA GLU A 68 3.45 11.34 -15.50
C GLU A 68 2.25 10.49 -15.89
N THR A 69 2.02 10.37 -17.20
CA THR A 69 0.95 9.51 -17.74
C THR A 69 1.50 8.24 -18.35
N VAL A 70 2.78 8.24 -18.73
CA VAL A 70 3.45 7.06 -19.27
C VAL A 70 3.86 6.15 -18.11
N PHE A 71 3.60 4.84 -18.27
CA PHE A 71 3.95 3.83 -17.26
C PHE A 71 5.38 3.31 -17.52
N PRO A 72 6.39 3.76 -16.76
CA PRO A 72 7.75 3.30 -17.00
C PRO A 72 7.96 1.86 -16.53
N THR A 73 8.91 1.17 -17.15
CA THR A 73 9.23 -0.22 -16.81
C THR A 73 9.58 -0.39 -15.34
N GLU A 74 10.31 0.59 -14.76
CA GLU A 74 10.70 0.54 -13.36
C GLU A 74 9.51 0.56 -12.41
N ALA A 75 8.39 1.17 -12.83
CA ALA A 75 7.19 1.24 -11.99
C ALA A 75 6.65 -0.16 -11.66
N GLU A 76 6.69 -1.09 -12.61
CA GLU A 76 6.21 -2.45 -12.38
C GLU A 76 6.96 -3.13 -11.24
N ALA A 77 8.29 -3.07 -11.25
CA ALA A 77 9.10 -3.69 -10.22
C ALA A 77 8.82 -3.06 -8.84
N ARG A 78 8.71 -1.76 -8.78
CA ARG A 78 8.45 -1.05 -7.53
C ARG A 78 7.06 -1.36 -6.97
N ILE A 79 6.05 -1.38 -7.84
CA ILE A 79 4.68 -1.72 -7.45
C ILE A 79 4.61 -3.15 -6.92
N ARG A 80 5.30 -4.10 -7.55
CA ARG A 80 5.31 -5.49 -7.09
C ARG A 80 5.90 -5.62 -5.68
N LEU A 81 6.95 -4.87 -5.37
CA LEU A 81 7.53 -4.85 -4.03
C LEU A 81 6.55 -4.28 -3.01
N ILE A 82 5.84 -3.21 -3.37
CA ILE A 82 4.82 -2.61 -2.50
C ILE A 82 3.69 -3.60 -2.24
N LEU A 83 3.24 -4.33 -3.27
CA LEU A 83 2.19 -5.32 -3.13
C LEU A 83 2.61 -6.45 -2.19
N ILE A 84 3.85 -6.91 -2.28
CA ILE A 84 4.39 -7.92 -1.38
C ILE A 84 4.40 -7.40 0.05
N GLU A 85 4.85 -6.18 0.27
CA GLU A 85 4.92 -5.60 1.60
C GLU A 85 3.54 -5.36 2.21
N THR A 86 2.57 -4.90 1.42
CA THR A 86 1.19 -4.74 1.92
C THR A 86 0.60 -6.09 2.31
N GLY A 87 0.88 -7.15 1.52
CA GLY A 87 0.45 -8.50 1.85
C GLY A 87 1.02 -8.97 3.18
N ARG A 88 2.32 -8.72 3.41
CA ARG A 88 2.99 -9.07 4.65
C ARG A 88 2.39 -8.31 5.84
N MET A 89 2.12 -7.03 5.66
CA MET A 89 1.51 -6.21 6.70
C MET A 89 0.12 -6.71 7.07
N ILE A 90 -0.68 -7.11 6.09
CA ILE A 90 -2.01 -7.68 6.33
C ILE A 90 -1.88 -8.99 7.10
N GLU A 91 -0.97 -9.88 6.71
CA GLU A 91 -0.75 -11.14 7.41
C GLU A 91 -0.36 -10.92 8.87
N GLU A 92 0.53 -9.97 9.14
CA GLU A 92 0.94 -9.65 10.50
C GLU A 92 -0.24 -9.11 11.32
N ALA A 93 -1.07 -8.25 10.71
CA ALA A 93 -2.25 -7.70 11.38
C ALA A 93 -3.27 -8.80 11.69
N GLU A 94 -3.45 -9.76 10.78
CA GLU A 94 -4.37 -10.87 10.98
C GLU A 94 -3.98 -11.76 12.15
N LYS A 95 -2.68 -11.89 12.41
CA LYS A 95 -2.19 -12.65 13.56
C LYS A 95 -2.54 -12.00 14.89
N ILE A 96 -2.70 -10.68 14.90
CA ILE A 96 -3.03 -9.90 16.10
C ILE A 96 -4.55 -9.90 16.31
N GLU A 97 -5.32 -9.97 15.23
CA GLU A 97 -6.78 -9.96 15.29
C GLU A 97 -7.30 -11.17 16.05
N ALA A 98 -8.01 -10.92 17.12
CA ALA A 98 -8.55 -11.98 17.98
C ALA A 98 -9.92 -12.45 17.51
#